data_52ece5a65ba7a7e541286fd0b3015cf9
#
_entry.id   52ece5a65ba7a7e541286fd0b3015cf9
#
_cell.length_a   1.000
_cell.length_b   1.000
_cell.length_c   1.000
_cell.angle_alpha   90.00
_cell.angle_beta   90.00
_cell.angle_gamma   90.00
#
_symmetry.space_group_name_H-M   'P 1'
#
loop_
_entity.id
_entity.type
_entity.pdbx_description
1 polymer ?
#
loop_
_entity_poly.entity_id
_entity_poly.type
_entity_poly.pdbx_seq_one_letter_code
_entity_poly.pdbx_strand_id
1 'polypeptide(L)'
;MNQRIFAAFSLMVAAVTAWAQPSNDSLNLQRVGHYPVSQWGPLAASPFCNDVWGYYDSATAKEFALLGNRNGTLVADVTNPAAVTNSLWVPGANSIWRDIKTWSHYAYAVHDVPAGNSASNGLLIINLDSMTHKFVRLPVPMPGGATDTLRRAHNLWIDEEGKLYAFGSNVGVGGAVIVDVAADPWNPSVLGVYNTYYLHDGFARHDTLYGAALWEDIQVVGVALPSQPVTFASFDSPDHFAHNCWLSDDGNTLYTTDEVANGFVAAYNVNDLSNVDELFRHKVQPGTGLIPHNAHVDGNHLVTSYYTFGCHVLDVEFPELPVLVAYYDTSPQFSGTGYNGAWGAYPYLPSGNILVSDIETGLWVLNPEYPSVSRAEIQLLIRFGGVGGTAMFDTSSAMMYGVEYVYWHNQGDTLWPDATGKITIAQTGALQDSLVWPSTVSPPYIFTESRSYTLGSGSFVRDTLYADVYFSVPETEAFWTVAQTDRGWELTSAQSESAQWTLTALDGRTVAQGRAEGGRLTLDYPASSGIYVIETVTGQGQRSSQKLLRP
;
A
#
# COMPACT_ATOMS: atom_id res chain seq x y z
N MET A 1 6.75 -75.96 -35.49
CA MET A 1 7.53 -74.73 -35.38
C MET A 1 6.61 -73.68 -34.66
N ASN A 2 6.66 -73.70 -33.30
CA ASN A 2 5.75 -72.88 -32.46
C ASN A 2 6.54 -71.71 -31.93
N GLN A 3 6.19 -70.49 -32.35
CA GLN A 3 6.67 -69.28 -31.75
C GLN A 3 5.72 -68.93 -30.59
N ARG A 4 6.27 -68.93 -29.39
CA ARG A 4 5.62 -68.38 -28.18
C ARG A 4 5.93 -66.91 -28.11
N ILE A 5 4.91 -66.05 -28.19
CA ILE A 5 4.97 -64.63 -27.94
C ILE A 5 4.87 -64.43 -26.43
N PHE A 6 5.94 -63.92 -25.80
CA PHE A 6 5.92 -63.43 -24.41
C PHE A 6 5.41 -61.99 -24.41
N ALA A 7 4.22 -61.76 -23.87
CA ALA A 7 3.72 -60.44 -23.57
C ALA A 7 4.29 -60.00 -22.18
N ALA A 8 5.19 -59.02 -22.19
CA ALA A 8 5.66 -58.41 -20.98
C ALA A 8 4.62 -57.36 -20.53
N PHE A 9 3.93 -57.64 -19.41
CA PHE A 9 3.12 -56.66 -18.70
C PHE A 9 4.06 -55.78 -17.89
N SER A 10 4.31 -54.53 -18.33
CA SER A 10 4.93 -53.50 -17.52
C SER A 10 3.90 -52.95 -16.52
N LEU A 11 4.06 -53.31 -15.25
CA LEU A 11 3.34 -52.67 -14.16
C LEU A 11 3.90 -51.25 -14.00
N MET A 12 3.18 -50.24 -14.48
CA MET A 12 3.41 -48.84 -14.04
C MET A 12 2.92 -48.70 -12.63
N VAL A 13 3.83 -48.71 -11.66
CA VAL A 13 3.58 -48.22 -10.31
C VAL A 13 3.52 -46.70 -10.42
N ALA A 14 2.32 -46.14 -10.46
CA ALA A 14 2.12 -44.72 -10.23
C ALA A 14 2.54 -44.42 -8.78
N ALA A 15 3.71 -43.84 -8.62
CA ALA A 15 4.08 -43.23 -7.36
C ALA A 15 3.11 -42.07 -7.12
N VAL A 16 2.09 -42.29 -6.31
CA VAL A 16 1.31 -41.21 -5.70
C VAL A 16 2.29 -40.51 -4.75
N THR A 17 2.90 -39.44 -5.22
CA THR A 17 3.54 -38.51 -4.31
C THR A 17 2.42 -37.94 -3.45
N ALA A 18 2.30 -38.44 -2.21
CA ALA A 18 1.55 -37.75 -1.19
C ALA A 18 2.22 -36.40 -1.02
N TRP A 19 1.59 -35.37 -1.55
CA TRP A 19 1.95 -34.00 -1.23
C TRP A 19 1.69 -33.89 0.28
N ALA A 20 2.77 -33.70 1.06
CA ALA A 20 2.63 -33.29 2.44
C ALA A 20 1.75 -32.03 2.43
N GLN A 21 0.69 -32.01 3.24
CA GLN A 21 -0.06 -30.75 3.41
C GLN A 21 0.93 -29.68 3.83
N PRO A 22 0.90 -28.50 3.17
CA PRO A 22 1.76 -27.40 3.58
C PRO A 22 1.51 -27.12 5.06
N SER A 23 2.58 -26.97 5.82
CA SER A 23 2.47 -26.43 7.18
C SER A 23 2.09 -24.96 7.07
N ASN A 24 1.34 -24.42 8.04
CA ASN A 24 1.11 -22.98 8.13
C ASN A 24 2.47 -22.26 8.08
N ASP A 25 2.66 -21.42 7.07
CA ASP A 25 3.85 -20.58 6.94
C ASP A 25 3.63 -19.31 7.77
N SER A 26 4.67 -18.85 8.45
CA SER A 26 4.55 -17.69 9.34
C SER A 26 5.89 -17.00 9.55
N LEU A 27 5.80 -15.69 9.80
CA LEU A 27 6.90 -14.83 10.21
C LEU A 27 6.42 -13.97 11.38
N ASN A 28 7.06 -14.06 12.55
CA ASN A 28 6.81 -13.20 13.72
C ASN A 28 5.34 -13.14 14.19
N LEU A 29 4.49 -14.05 13.75
CA LEU A 29 3.16 -14.33 14.29
C LEU A 29 3.11 -15.77 14.78
N GLN A 30 2.70 -15.95 16.03
CA GLN A 30 2.53 -17.26 16.65
C GLN A 30 1.07 -17.57 16.88
N ARG A 31 0.59 -18.75 16.48
CA ARG A 31 -0.73 -19.20 16.83
C ARG A 31 -0.79 -19.54 18.32
N VAL A 32 -1.58 -18.79 19.09
CA VAL A 32 -1.86 -19.05 20.51
C VAL A 32 -3.24 -19.67 20.73
N GLY A 33 -4.14 -19.55 19.73
CA GLY A 33 -5.46 -20.17 19.78
C GLY A 33 -6.04 -20.47 18.39
N HIS A 34 -6.94 -21.44 18.35
CA HIS A 34 -7.77 -21.74 17.18
C HIS A 34 -9.10 -22.31 17.65
N TYR A 35 -10.20 -21.71 17.22
CA TYR A 35 -11.55 -22.15 17.55
C TYR A 35 -12.31 -22.49 16.26
N PRO A 36 -12.25 -23.76 15.81
CA PRO A 36 -12.84 -24.17 14.54
C PRO A 36 -14.38 -24.14 14.58
N VAL A 37 -15.00 -23.84 13.44
CA VAL A 37 -16.47 -23.75 13.28
C VAL A 37 -17.19 -24.99 13.84
N SER A 38 -16.60 -26.17 13.72
CA SER A 38 -17.17 -27.43 14.23
C SER A 38 -17.39 -27.46 15.74
N GLN A 39 -16.74 -26.56 16.49
CA GLN A 39 -16.88 -26.42 17.93
C GLN A 39 -17.90 -25.36 18.35
N TRP A 40 -18.47 -24.57 17.41
CA TRP A 40 -19.39 -23.48 17.75
C TRP A 40 -20.81 -23.95 18.10
N GLY A 41 -21.08 -25.22 17.87
CA GLY A 41 -22.37 -25.86 18.16
C GLY A 41 -23.16 -26.22 16.89
N PRO A 42 -24.29 -26.94 17.04
CA PRO A 42 -25.00 -27.53 15.89
C PRO A 42 -25.68 -26.51 14.96
N LEU A 43 -25.92 -25.30 15.42
CA LEU A 43 -26.55 -24.23 14.62
C LEU A 43 -25.56 -23.49 13.70
N ALA A 44 -24.27 -23.58 14.01
CA ALA A 44 -23.20 -23.00 13.21
C ALA A 44 -22.58 -23.98 12.21
N ALA A 45 -23.37 -24.92 11.69
CA ALA A 45 -22.88 -26.03 10.86
C ALA A 45 -22.31 -25.62 9.48
N SER A 46 -22.35 -24.36 9.13
CA SER A 46 -21.72 -23.85 7.88
C SER A 46 -20.26 -23.46 8.16
N PRO A 47 -19.30 -23.96 7.41
CA PRO A 47 -17.90 -23.55 7.56
C PRO A 47 -17.60 -22.17 6.98
N PHE A 48 -18.58 -21.34 6.68
CA PHE A 48 -18.38 -20.05 6.05
C PHE A 48 -18.38 -18.93 7.10
N CYS A 49 -17.20 -18.54 7.58
CA CYS A 49 -17.01 -17.37 8.45
C CYS A 49 -16.88 -16.09 7.61
N ASN A 50 -17.21 -14.97 8.24
CA ASN A 50 -17.14 -13.64 7.64
C ASN A 50 -16.25 -12.75 8.50
N ASP A 51 -16.63 -11.47 8.73
CA ASP A 51 -15.83 -10.53 9.50
C ASP A 51 -15.65 -10.93 10.98
N VAL A 52 -14.62 -10.37 11.59
CA VAL A 52 -14.30 -10.51 13.00
C VAL A 52 -14.09 -9.13 13.63
N TRP A 53 -14.61 -8.97 14.84
CA TRP A 53 -14.35 -7.81 15.68
C TRP A 53 -14.01 -8.24 17.10
N GLY A 54 -13.35 -7.38 17.88
CA GLY A 54 -13.01 -7.65 19.27
C GLY A 54 -13.83 -6.79 20.24
N TYR A 55 -13.98 -7.28 21.46
CA TYR A 55 -14.52 -6.53 22.59
C TYR A 55 -13.74 -6.85 23.86
N TYR A 56 -13.39 -5.82 24.61
CA TYR A 56 -12.78 -5.94 25.93
C TYR A 56 -13.75 -5.47 27.00
N ASP A 57 -14.15 -6.37 27.89
CA ASP A 57 -14.90 -6.04 29.09
C ASP A 57 -13.93 -5.66 30.21
N SER A 58 -13.78 -4.36 30.43
CA SER A 58 -12.89 -3.83 31.48
C SER A 58 -13.33 -4.13 32.90
N ALA A 59 -14.62 -4.44 33.14
CA ALA A 59 -15.14 -4.79 34.46
C ALA A 59 -14.72 -6.19 34.90
N THR A 60 -14.61 -7.13 33.94
CA THR A 60 -14.23 -8.53 34.22
C THR A 60 -12.83 -8.87 33.70
N ALA A 61 -12.15 -7.91 33.01
CA ALA A 61 -10.89 -8.11 32.29
C ALA A 61 -10.95 -9.27 31.28
N LYS A 62 -12.09 -9.42 30.60
CA LYS A 62 -12.31 -10.46 29.59
C LYS A 62 -12.21 -9.89 28.18
N GLU A 63 -11.63 -10.69 27.31
CA GLU A 63 -11.55 -10.42 25.89
C GLU A 63 -12.49 -11.33 25.11
N PHE A 64 -13.22 -10.76 24.18
CA PHE A 64 -14.19 -11.48 23.34
C PHE A 64 -13.89 -11.26 21.86
N ALA A 65 -14.04 -12.32 21.09
CA ALA A 65 -14.13 -12.28 19.64
C ALA A 65 -15.61 -12.33 19.21
N LEU A 66 -15.99 -11.40 18.34
CA LEU A 66 -17.29 -11.38 17.69
C LEU A 66 -17.10 -11.79 16.24
N LEU A 67 -17.74 -12.87 15.80
CA LEU A 67 -17.55 -13.40 14.44
C LEU A 67 -18.86 -13.50 13.70
N GLY A 68 -18.81 -13.05 12.45
CA GLY A 68 -19.82 -13.35 11.47
C GLY A 68 -19.68 -14.77 10.94
N ASN A 69 -20.82 -15.42 10.70
CA ASN A 69 -20.90 -16.69 10.00
C ASN A 69 -22.14 -16.68 9.10
N ARG A 70 -22.17 -17.53 8.09
CA ARG A 70 -23.29 -17.64 7.16
C ARG A 70 -24.65 -17.70 7.86
N ASN A 71 -24.75 -18.38 9.02
CA ASN A 71 -26.00 -18.67 9.71
C ASN A 71 -26.27 -17.81 10.94
N GLY A 72 -25.35 -16.89 11.29
CA GLY A 72 -25.51 -16.07 12.50
C GLY A 72 -24.24 -15.37 12.95
N THR A 73 -24.26 -14.95 14.22
CA THR A 73 -23.16 -14.22 14.86
C THR A 73 -22.75 -14.96 16.14
N LEU A 74 -21.44 -15.17 16.30
CA LEU A 74 -20.83 -15.77 17.49
C LEU A 74 -20.22 -14.67 18.38
N VAL A 75 -20.38 -14.77 19.69
CA VAL A 75 -19.55 -14.10 20.69
C VAL A 75 -18.77 -15.19 21.43
N ALA A 76 -17.45 -15.18 21.34
CA ALA A 76 -16.56 -16.16 21.96
C ALA A 76 -15.64 -15.48 22.98
N ASP A 77 -15.51 -16.06 24.18
CA ASP A 77 -14.53 -15.64 25.19
C ASP A 77 -13.15 -16.16 24.76
N VAL A 78 -12.24 -15.23 24.46
CA VAL A 78 -10.86 -15.48 24.03
C VAL A 78 -9.82 -15.07 25.08
N THR A 79 -10.25 -14.74 26.29
CA THR A 79 -9.38 -14.36 27.42
C THR A 79 -8.27 -15.40 27.65
N ASN A 80 -8.59 -16.67 27.47
CA ASN A 80 -7.59 -17.73 27.37
C ASN A 80 -7.62 -18.31 25.94
N PRO A 81 -6.72 -17.86 25.05
CA PRO A 81 -6.76 -18.27 23.65
C PRO A 81 -6.54 -19.77 23.43
N ALA A 82 -5.90 -20.47 24.37
CA ALA A 82 -5.74 -21.93 24.33
C ALA A 82 -7.04 -22.70 24.69
N ALA A 83 -8.07 -22.02 25.22
CA ALA A 83 -9.33 -22.61 25.66
C ALA A 83 -10.52 -21.68 25.35
N VAL A 84 -10.68 -21.30 24.09
CA VAL A 84 -11.79 -20.46 23.61
C VAL A 84 -13.14 -21.12 23.88
N THR A 85 -14.12 -20.34 24.36
CA THR A 85 -15.45 -20.82 24.66
C THR A 85 -16.55 -19.97 24.02
N ASN A 86 -17.64 -20.62 23.61
CA ASN A 86 -18.82 -19.91 23.10
C ASN A 86 -19.56 -19.23 24.27
N SER A 87 -19.73 -17.91 24.19
CA SER A 87 -20.51 -17.13 25.16
C SER A 87 -21.94 -16.88 24.68
N LEU A 88 -22.13 -16.66 23.38
CA LEU A 88 -23.44 -16.44 22.78
C LEU A 88 -23.41 -16.82 21.29
N TRP A 89 -24.45 -17.53 20.85
CA TRP A 89 -24.75 -17.71 19.43
C TRP A 89 -26.09 -17.05 19.08
N VAL A 90 -26.09 -16.13 18.12
CA VAL A 90 -27.29 -15.47 17.61
C VAL A 90 -27.57 -15.96 16.21
N PRO A 91 -28.62 -16.79 15.98
CA PRO A 91 -29.02 -17.19 14.64
C PRO A 91 -29.44 -15.97 13.80
N GLY A 92 -29.05 -15.93 12.54
CA GLY A 92 -29.38 -14.84 11.62
C GLY A 92 -29.77 -15.32 10.22
N ALA A 93 -30.13 -14.38 9.36
CA ALA A 93 -30.39 -14.68 7.95
C ALA A 93 -29.15 -15.31 7.31
N ASN A 94 -29.36 -16.25 6.37
CA ASN A 94 -28.26 -16.86 5.62
C ASN A 94 -27.59 -15.81 4.74
N SER A 95 -26.32 -15.53 5.05
CA SER A 95 -25.51 -14.53 4.36
C SER A 95 -24.04 -14.88 4.44
N ILE A 96 -23.31 -14.76 3.33
CA ILE A 96 -21.85 -14.86 3.32
C ILE A 96 -21.17 -13.54 3.65
N TRP A 97 -21.91 -12.46 3.85
CA TRP A 97 -21.43 -11.13 4.22
C TRP A 97 -22.12 -10.70 5.52
N ARG A 98 -21.35 -10.62 6.58
CA ARG A 98 -21.81 -10.17 7.89
C ARG A 98 -20.67 -9.43 8.57
N ASP A 99 -20.86 -8.13 8.77
CA ASP A 99 -19.90 -7.25 9.41
C ASP A 99 -20.35 -6.87 10.82
N ILE A 100 -19.39 -6.63 11.73
CA ILE A 100 -19.64 -6.43 13.16
C ILE A 100 -18.72 -5.34 13.69
N LYS A 101 -19.28 -4.39 14.48
CA LYS A 101 -18.51 -3.39 15.24
C LYS A 101 -19.12 -3.21 16.63
N THR A 102 -18.38 -2.56 17.53
CA THR A 102 -18.81 -2.33 18.91
C THR A 102 -18.87 -0.85 19.25
N TRP A 103 -19.81 -0.49 20.13
CA TRP A 103 -19.89 0.80 20.79
C TRP A 103 -20.23 0.60 22.26
N SER A 104 -19.37 1.10 23.18
CA SER A 104 -19.50 0.82 24.60
C SER A 104 -19.58 -0.69 24.84
N HIS A 105 -20.59 -1.17 25.56
CA HIS A 105 -20.87 -2.59 25.81
C HIS A 105 -21.93 -3.18 24.86
N TYR A 106 -22.10 -2.60 23.68
CA TYR A 106 -22.98 -3.12 22.65
C TYR A 106 -22.19 -3.52 21.41
N ALA A 107 -22.63 -4.62 20.79
CA ALA A 107 -22.20 -4.98 19.44
C ALA A 107 -23.34 -4.77 18.44
N TYR A 108 -22.98 -4.32 17.25
CA TYR A 108 -23.87 -4.14 16.14
C TYR A 108 -23.39 -4.99 14.98
N ALA A 109 -24.31 -5.72 14.35
CA ALA A 109 -23.97 -6.49 13.16
C ALA A 109 -24.99 -6.27 12.05
N VAL A 110 -24.48 -6.12 10.83
CA VAL A 110 -25.24 -6.10 9.60
C VAL A 110 -25.09 -7.42 8.84
N HIS A 111 -25.92 -7.63 7.83
CA HIS A 111 -25.77 -8.74 6.89
C HIS A 111 -26.29 -8.31 5.52
N ASP A 112 -25.63 -8.77 4.48
CA ASP A 112 -26.07 -8.57 3.12
C ASP A 112 -26.65 -9.86 2.53
N VAL A 113 -27.85 -9.76 2.01
CA VAL A 113 -28.58 -10.87 1.37
C VAL A 113 -29.10 -10.40 0.01
N PRO A 114 -29.22 -11.31 -0.97
CA PRO A 114 -29.75 -10.93 -2.30
C PRO A 114 -31.07 -10.16 -2.22
N ALA A 115 -31.23 -9.20 -3.10
CA ALA A 115 -32.44 -8.40 -3.20
C ALA A 115 -33.68 -9.31 -3.35
N GLY A 116 -34.76 -8.98 -2.61
CA GLY A 116 -35.98 -9.80 -2.59
C GLY A 116 -35.99 -10.94 -1.56
N ASN A 117 -34.90 -11.17 -0.85
CA ASN A 117 -34.89 -12.11 0.27
C ASN A 117 -35.66 -11.51 1.46
N SER A 118 -36.80 -12.09 1.81
CA SER A 118 -37.65 -11.65 2.93
C SER A 118 -37.03 -11.95 4.32
N ALA A 119 -35.98 -12.74 4.37
CA ALA A 119 -35.27 -13.12 5.60
C ALA A 119 -34.32 -12.06 6.15
N SER A 120 -34.20 -10.88 5.50
CA SER A 120 -33.39 -9.79 6.02
C SER A 120 -33.95 -9.26 7.35
N ASN A 121 -33.11 -9.31 8.41
CA ASN A 121 -33.57 -9.05 9.78
C ASN A 121 -33.33 -7.58 10.23
N GLY A 122 -32.59 -6.80 9.45
CA GLY A 122 -32.13 -5.46 9.83
C GLY A 122 -30.82 -5.50 10.61
N LEU A 123 -30.61 -4.51 11.45
CA LEU A 123 -29.44 -4.39 12.32
C LEU A 123 -29.62 -5.32 13.54
N LEU A 124 -28.65 -6.19 13.79
CA LEU A 124 -28.52 -6.93 15.03
C LEU A 124 -27.89 -6.03 16.09
N ILE A 125 -28.45 -6.02 17.28
CA ILE A 125 -27.90 -5.36 18.47
C ILE A 125 -27.73 -6.40 19.55
N ILE A 126 -26.54 -6.50 20.14
CA ILE A 126 -26.22 -7.38 21.25
C ILE A 126 -25.78 -6.52 22.42
N ASN A 127 -26.39 -6.67 23.57
CA ASN A 127 -25.86 -6.15 24.83
C ASN A 127 -24.87 -7.18 25.37
N LEU A 128 -23.59 -6.85 25.42
CA LEU A 128 -22.50 -7.76 25.76
C LEU A 128 -22.40 -8.03 27.27
N ASP A 129 -22.94 -7.14 28.14
CA ASP A 129 -22.98 -7.39 29.58
C ASP A 129 -24.00 -8.45 29.94
N SER A 130 -25.17 -8.41 29.29
CA SER A 130 -26.29 -9.34 29.59
C SER A 130 -26.39 -10.50 28.60
N MET A 131 -25.61 -10.49 27.54
CA MET A 131 -25.70 -11.45 26.41
C MET A 131 -27.11 -11.54 25.82
N THR A 132 -27.88 -10.44 25.88
CA THR A 132 -29.19 -10.35 25.24
C THR A 132 -29.07 -9.65 23.87
N HIS A 133 -30.00 -9.98 22.98
CA HIS A 133 -29.94 -9.44 21.62
C HIS A 133 -31.32 -9.15 21.04
N LYS A 134 -31.36 -8.31 20.02
CA LYS A 134 -32.54 -8.09 19.18
C LYS A 134 -32.13 -7.71 17.76
N PHE A 135 -33.08 -7.85 16.83
CA PHE A 135 -33.00 -7.28 15.48
C PHE A 135 -33.92 -6.08 15.35
N VAL A 136 -33.45 -5.03 14.70
CA VAL A 136 -34.24 -3.84 14.43
C VAL A 136 -34.17 -3.47 12.95
N ARG A 137 -35.30 -3.02 12.41
CA ARG A 137 -35.39 -2.41 11.09
C ARG A 137 -35.64 -0.92 11.29
N LEU A 138 -34.69 -0.08 10.84
CA LEU A 138 -34.75 1.34 11.09
C LEU A 138 -35.44 2.06 9.94
N PRO A 139 -36.48 2.91 10.19
CA PRO A 139 -37.03 3.78 9.18
C PRO A 139 -36.02 4.86 8.81
N VAL A 140 -35.78 5.05 7.52
CA VAL A 140 -34.80 6.01 6.97
C VAL A 140 -35.51 7.11 6.22
N PRO A 141 -35.54 8.34 6.75
CA PRO A 141 -36.03 9.49 6.01
C PRO A 141 -35.14 9.75 4.78
N MET A 142 -35.77 9.77 3.61
CA MET A 142 -35.08 10.00 2.35
C MET A 142 -35.24 11.43 1.87
N PRO A 143 -34.30 11.98 1.09
CA PRO A 143 -34.50 13.25 0.40
C PRO A 143 -35.81 13.25 -0.41
N GLY A 144 -36.56 14.33 -0.33
CA GLY A 144 -37.87 14.43 -1.00
C GLY A 144 -39.05 13.92 -0.17
N GLY A 145 -38.85 13.53 1.10
CA GLY A 145 -39.93 13.23 2.07
C GLY A 145 -40.45 11.80 2.04
N ALA A 146 -39.88 10.92 1.23
CA ALA A 146 -40.12 9.47 1.31
C ALA A 146 -39.47 8.86 2.53
N THR A 147 -39.93 7.66 2.93
CA THR A 147 -39.28 6.87 3.98
C THR A 147 -38.96 5.48 3.41
N ASP A 148 -37.70 5.07 3.51
CA ASP A 148 -37.26 3.67 3.29
C ASP A 148 -37.05 2.99 4.64
N THR A 149 -36.53 1.76 4.62
CA THR A 149 -36.27 0.99 5.81
C THR A 149 -34.92 0.28 5.66
N LEU A 150 -34.00 0.46 6.59
CA LEU A 150 -32.76 -0.31 6.66
C LEU A 150 -33.10 -1.75 7.07
N ARG A 151 -32.90 -2.69 6.17
CA ARG A 151 -33.18 -4.12 6.31
C ARG A 151 -31.93 -4.98 6.19
N ARG A 152 -30.94 -4.51 5.47
CA ARG A 152 -29.64 -5.13 5.22
C ARG A 152 -28.59 -4.09 4.89
N ALA A 153 -27.34 -4.39 5.15
CA ALA A 153 -26.17 -3.65 4.69
C ALA A 153 -24.99 -4.60 4.52
N HIS A 154 -24.01 -4.20 3.73
CA HIS A 154 -22.82 -5.00 3.45
C HIS A 154 -21.82 -4.91 4.57
N ASN A 155 -21.49 -3.68 4.98
CA ASN A 155 -20.48 -3.36 5.99
C ASN A 155 -21.01 -2.29 6.95
N LEU A 156 -20.32 -2.07 8.08
CA LEU A 156 -20.59 -0.96 8.99
C LEU A 156 -19.33 -0.45 9.66
N TRP A 157 -19.35 0.84 10.01
CA TRP A 157 -18.36 1.48 10.88
C TRP A 157 -19.07 2.24 12.01
N ILE A 158 -18.39 2.46 13.13
CA ILE A 158 -18.88 3.32 14.23
C ILE A 158 -17.74 4.26 14.62
N ASP A 159 -17.98 5.57 14.51
CA ASP A 159 -16.99 6.58 14.86
C ASP A 159 -16.89 6.85 16.37
N GLU A 160 -15.96 7.71 16.75
CA GLU A 160 -15.66 8.07 18.14
C GLU A 160 -16.81 8.80 18.85
N GLU A 161 -17.81 9.29 18.11
CA GLU A 161 -18.98 9.97 18.66
C GLU A 161 -20.20 9.03 18.75
N GLY A 162 -20.07 7.79 18.29
CA GLY A 162 -21.16 6.80 18.25
C GLY A 162 -22.13 7.06 17.11
N LYS A 163 -21.66 7.56 15.98
CA LYS A 163 -22.38 7.51 14.71
C LYS A 163 -22.04 6.21 14.01
N LEU A 164 -23.03 5.36 13.80
CA LEU A 164 -22.89 4.14 13.03
C LEU A 164 -23.21 4.44 11.57
N TYR A 165 -22.33 4.03 10.67
CA TYR A 165 -22.47 4.14 9.22
C TYR A 165 -22.73 2.75 8.64
N ALA A 166 -23.89 2.51 8.04
CA ALA A 166 -24.21 1.23 7.41
C ALA A 166 -24.05 1.36 5.89
N PHE A 167 -23.03 0.72 5.35
CA PHE A 167 -22.60 0.77 3.95
C PHE A 167 -23.24 -0.32 3.10
N GLY A 168 -23.32 -0.12 1.78
CA GLY A 168 -23.84 -1.12 0.85
C GLY A 168 -25.25 -1.56 1.21
N SER A 169 -26.06 -0.62 1.75
CA SER A 169 -27.38 -0.95 2.26
C SER A 169 -28.43 -1.08 1.17
N ASN A 170 -29.61 -1.60 1.52
CA ASN A 170 -30.76 -1.58 0.61
C ASN A 170 -31.40 -0.20 0.45
N VAL A 171 -30.90 0.84 1.11
CA VAL A 171 -31.48 2.18 1.12
C VAL A 171 -30.87 3.01 0.01
N GLY A 172 -31.71 3.61 -0.84
CA GLY A 172 -31.28 4.46 -1.94
C GLY A 172 -30.32 3.77 -2.90
N VAL A 173 -29.15 4.38 -3.16
CA VAL A 173 -28.09 3.81 -4.01
C VAL A 173 -27.15 2.86 -3.25
N GLY A 174 -27.37 2.66 -1.94
CA GLY A 174 -26.48 1.84 -1.11
C GLY A 174 -25.25 2.59 -0.60
N GLY A 175 -25.34 3.89 -0.40
CA GLY A 175 -24.29 4.69 0.24
C GLY A 175 -24.16 4.39 1.73
N ALA A 176 -24.20 5.41 2.61
CA ALA A 176 -24.14 5.21 4.06
C ALA A 176 -25.45 5.64 4.73
N VAL A 177 -26.08 4.76 5.51
CA VAL A 177 -27.13 5.17 6.46
C VAL A 177 -26.46 5.51 7.78
N ILE A 178 -26.65 6.75 8.26
CA ILE A 178 -25.99 7.28 9.46
C ILE A 178 -26.97 7.17 10.62
N VAL A 179 -26.55 6.49 11.69
CA VAL A 179 -27.38 6.09 12.83
C VAL A 179 -26.73 6.53 14.12
N ASP A 180 -27.49 7.19 15.00
CA ASP A 180 -27.07 7.51 16.38
C ASP A 180 -27.20 6.27 17.26
N VAL A 181 -26.05 5.75 17.73
CA VAL A 181 -25.99 4.68 18.72
C VAL A 181 -25.49 5.17 20.08
N ALA A 182 -25.08 6.45 20.18
CA ALA A 182 -24.60 7.03 21.43
C ALA A 182 -25.76 7.41 22.37
N ALA A 183 -26.82 8.02 21.83
CA ALA A 183 -27.94 8.51 22.63
C ALA A 183 -28.74 7.39 23.29
N ASP A 184 -29.06 6.33 22.56
CA ASP A 184 -29.69 5.11 23.07
C ASP A 184 -29.14 3.90 22.28
N PRO A 185 -28.09 3.25 22.79
CA PRO A 185 -27.46 2.11 22.11
C PRO A 185 -28.41 0.95 21.83
N TRP A 186 -29.42 0.77 22.68
CA TRP A 186 -30.41 -0.28 22.49
C TRP A 186 -31.48 0.09 21.49
N ASN A 187 -31.90 1.38 21.39
CA ASN A 187 -32.91 1.84 20.44
C ASN A 187 -32.37 2.97 19.57
N PRO A 188 -31.44 2.67 18.67
CA PRO A 188 -30.79 3.67 17.84
C PRO A 188 -31.75 4.36 16.89
N SER A 189 -31.40 5.59 16.47
CA SER A 189 -32.18 6.41 15.56
C SER A 189 -31.39 6.85 14.34
N VAL A 190 -32.04 7.00 13.17
CA VAL A 190 -31.37 7.44 11.95
C VAL A 190 -31.20 8.96 11.97
N LEU A 191 -29.96 9.42 11.75
CA LEU A 191 -29.58 10.83 11.63
C LEU A 191 -29.65 11.35 10.19
N GLY A 192 -29.35 10.48 9.21
CA GLY A 192 -29.33 10.85 7.81
C GLY A 192 -28.87 9.73 6.88
N VAL A 193 -28.70 10.09 5.62
CA VAL A 193 -28.25 9.16 4.59
C VAL A 193 -27.38 9.86 3.55
N TYR A 194 -26.20 9.28 3.29
CA TYR A 194 -25.42 9.61 2.11
C TYR A 194 -25.93 8.76 0.94
N ASN A 195 -26.39 9.41 -0.12
CA ASN A 195 -27.10 8.76 -1.22
C ASN A 195 -26.61 9.22 -2.60
N THR A 196 -25.30 9.55 -2.71
CA THR A 196 -24.70 10.01 -3.97
C THR A 196 -24.03 8.85 -4.71
N TYR A 197 -23.20 8.09 -4.01
CA TYR A 197 -22.50 6.91 -4.53
C TYR A 197 -22.81 5.70 -3.67
N TYR A 198 -22.70 4.50 -4.26
CA TYR A 198 -22.61 3.25 -3.50
C TYR A 198 -21.31 3.26 -2.70
N LEU A 199 -21.37 2.89 -1.44
CA LEU A 199 -20.18 2.68 -0.62
C LEU A 199 -20.15 1.22 -0.17
N HIS A 200 -19.09 0.51 -0.52
CA HIS A 200 -18.93 -0.90 -0.16
C HIS A 200 -18.54 -1.03 1.30
N ASP A 201 -17.56 -0.24 1.68
CA ASP A 201 -16.97 -0.14 3.03
C ASP A 201 -16.61 1.32 3.32
N GLY A 202 -16.13 1.62 4.52
CA GLY A 202 -15.68 2.96 4.84
C GLY A 202 -15.24 3.12 6.29
N PHE A 203 -14.54 4.22 6.53
CA PHE A 203 -14.05 4.65 7.83
C PHE A 203 -14.43 6.10 8.07
N ALA A 204 -14.93 6.43 9.25
CA ALA A 204 -15.26 7.81 9.60
C ALA A 204 -14.58 8.24 10.90
N ARG A 205 -14.08 9.47 10.92
CA ARG A 205 -13.49 10.13 12.08
C ARG A 205 -13.63 11.65 11.93
N HIS A 206 -13.89 12.36 13.02
CA HIS A 206 -13.96 13.83 13.07
C HIS A 206 -14.83 14.41 11.97
N ASP A 207 -16.09 13.93 11.86
CA ASP A 207 -17.07 14.39 10.87
C ASP A 207 -16.64 14.20 9.39
N THR A 208 -15.63 13.39 9.13
CA THR A 208 -15.19 13.02 7.78
C THR A 208 -15.32 11.52 7.59
N LEU A 209 -16.09 11.14 6.56
CA LEU A 209 -16.25 9.76 6.10
C LEU A 209 -15.39 9.53 4.86
N TYR A 210 -14.52 8.56 4.91
CA TYR A 210 -13.79 7.99 3.79
C TYR A 210 -14.53 6.72 3.35
N GLY A 211 -15.09 6.72 2.16
CA GLY A 211 -15.89 5.62 1.63
C GLY A 211 -15.17 4.91 0.50
N ALA A 212 -14.99 3.60 0.61
CA ALA A 212 -14.51 2.74 -0.47
C ALA A 212 -15.69 2.35 -1.36
N ALA A 213 -15.71 2.84 -2.61
CA ALA A 213 -16.86 2.79 -3.50
C ALA A 213 -16.68 1.83 -4.70
N LEU A 214 -15.79 0.84 -4.58
CA LEU A 214 -15.40 -0.09 -5.64
C LEU A 214 -14.91 0.69 -6.89
N TRP A 215 -15.59 0.57 -8.02
CA TRP A 215 -15.21 1.22 -9.28
C TRP A 215 -15.35 2.75 -9.30
N GLU A 216 -15.98 3.35 -8.28
CA GLU A 216 -16.06 4.80 -8.06
C GLU A 216 -14.97 5.27 -7.07
N ASP A 217 -13.99 4.40 -6.79
CA ASP A 217 -12.79 4.63 -5.99
C ASP A 217 -13.07 5.16 -4.57
N ILE A 218 -12.25 6.09 -4.05
CA ILE A 218 -12.41 6.63 -2.70
C ILE A 218 -13.23 7.92 -2.74
N GLN A 219 -14.29 7.96 -1.92
CA GLN A 219 -15.15 9.12 -1.75
C GLN A 219 -14.92 9.74 -0.37
N VAL A 220 -14.59 11.03 -0.30
CA VAL A 220 -14.41 11.75 0.97
C VAL A 220 -15.62 12.64 1.21
N VAL A 221 -16.34 12.36 2.29
CA VAL A 221 -17.67 12.92 2.56
C VAL A 221 -17.68 13.64 3.90
N GLY A 222 -18.07 14.91 3.91
CA GLY A 222 -18.35 15.64 5.14
C GLY A 222 -19.69 15.20 5.74
N VAL A 223 -19.65 14.79 7.02
CA VAL A 223 -20.81 14.26 7.76
C VAL A 223 -21.09 15.02 9.05
N ALA A 224 -20.53 16.22 9.21
CA ALA A 224 -20.80 17.12 10.34
C ALA A 224 -22.32 17.43 10.47
N LEU A 225 -23.03 17.45 9.34
CA LEU A 225 -24.48 17.51 9.30
C LEU A 225 -25.00 16.21 8.66
N PRO A 226 -25.26 15.15 9.44
CA PRO A 226 -25.62 13.84 8.89
C PRO A 226 -26.87 13.82 8.02
N SER A 227 -27.79 14.78 8.21
CA SER A 227 -28.96 14.95 7.36
C SER A 227 -28.66 15.53 5.97
N GLN A 228 -27.45 16.07 5.75
CA GLN A 228 -26.99 16.69 4.50
C GLN A 228 -25.51 16.37 4.24
N PRO A 229 -25.12 15.10 4.07
CA PRO A 229 -23.74 14.74 3.77
C PRO A 229 -23.31 15.29 2.41
N VAL A 230 -22.06 15.74 2.30
CA VAL A 230 -21.53 16.36 1.07
C VAL A 230 -20.20 15.73 0.70
N THR A 231 -20.09 15.16 -0.50
CA THR A 231 -18.80 14.75 -1.06
C THR A 231 -17.98 15.99 -1.39
N PHE A 232 -16.77 16.10 -0.87
CA PHE A 232 -15.89 17.23 -1.13
C PHE A 232 -14.53 16.85 -1.73
N ALA A 233 -14.19 15.54 -1.78
CA ALA A 233 -13.06 15.04 -2.53
C ALA A 233 -13.32 13.61 -2.99
N SER A 234 -12.62 13.19 -4.04
CA SER A 234 -12.52 11.80 -4.49
C SER A 234 -11.15 11.60 -5.14
N PHE A 235 -10.61 10.38 -5.06
CA PHE A 235 -9.35 10.01 -5.69
C PHE A 235 -9.30 8.51 -5.96
N ASP A 236 -8.46 8.13 -6.92
CA ASP A 236 -8.40 6.78 -7.45
C ASP A 236 -7.58 5.86 -6.54
N SER A 237 -8.00 4.61 -6.42
CA SER A 237 -7.18 3.52 -5.91
C SER A 237 -6.34 2.91 -7.05
N PRO A 238 -5.24 2.17 -6.76
CA PRO A 238 -4.30 1.75 -7.80
C PRO A 238 -4.89 0.84 -8.88
N ASP A 239 -5.83 -0.04 -8.55
CA ASP A 239 -6.48 -0.96 -9.48
C ASP A 239 -7.94 -0.54 -9.78
N HIS A 240 -8.38 0.65 -9.36
CA HIS A 240 -9.75 1.18 -9.51
C HIS A 240 -10.82 0.21 -8.99
N PHE A 241 -10.56 -0.38 -7.80
CA PHE A 241 -11.49 -1.27 -7.13
C PHE A 241 -11.36 -1.14 -5.61
N ALA A 242 -11.54 0.09 -5.11
CA ALA A 242 -11.42 0.39 -3.70
C ALA A 242 -12.44 -0.41 -2.88
N HIS A 243 -11.95 -1.40 -2.13
CA HIS A 243 -12.78 -2.31 -1.33
C HIS A 243 -12.91 -1.83 0.11
N ASN A 244 -11.80 -1.51 0.75
CA ASN A 244 -11.73 -1.06 2.14
C ASN A 244 -10.81 0.15 2.26
N CYS A 245 -11.03 0.96 3.29
CA CYS A 245 -10.13 2.05 3.65
C CYS A 245 -10.05 2.21 5.17
N TRP A 246 -8.88 2.66 5.65
CA TRP A 246 -8.60 2.88 7.06
C TRP A 246 -7.65 4.03 7.28
N LEU A 247 -7.97 4.93 8.22
CA LEU A 247 -7.16 6.10 8.53
C LEU A 247 -6.14 5.79 9.62
N SER A 248 -4.91 6.29 9.48
CA SER A 248 -3.88 6.23 10.54
C SER A 248 -4.34 6.93 11.82
N ASP A 249 -3.71 6.58 12.95
CA ASP A 249 -4.08 7.16 14.26
C ASP A 249 -3.90 8.68 14.30
N ASP A 250 -2.88 9.20 13.61
CA ASP A 250 -2.62 10.64 13.51
C ASP A 250 -3.53 11.36 12.49
N GLY A 251 -4.31 10.62 11.70
CA GLY A 251 -5.25 11.15 10.72
C GLY A 251 -4.63 11.63 9.41
N ASN A 252 -3.34 11.39 9.18
CA ASN A 252 -2.60 11.95 8.06
C ASN A 252 -2.52 11.01 6.86
N THR A 253 -2.66 9.70 7.08
CA THR A 253 -2.50 8.68 6.06
C THR A 253 -3.75 7.82 5.95
N LEU A 254 -4.31 7.70 4.76
CA LEU A 254 -5.39 6.75 4.45
C LEU A 254 -4.79 5.53 3.75
N TYR A 255 -5.07 4.35 4.30
CA TYR A 255 -4.73 3.07 3.68
C TYR A 255 -5.93 2.51 2.95
N THR A 256 -5.72 1.87 1.80
CA THR A 256 -6.78 1.27 0.98
C THR A 256 -6.41 -0.13 0.53
N THR A 257 -7.40 -0.95 0.23
CA THR A 257 -7.23 -2.24 -0.43
C THR A 257 -8.04 -2.32 -1.70
N ASP A 258 -7.46 -2.88 -2.77
CA ASP A 258 -8.17 -3.24 -4.00
C ASP A 258 -8.43 -4.75 -4.01
N GLU A 259 -9.69 -5.19 -3.84
CA GLU A 259 -10.08 -6.61 -3.72
C GLU A 259 -10.12 -7.31 -5.08
N VAL A 260 -9.03 -7.30 -5.78
CA VAL A 260 -8.86 -7.97 -7.09
C VAL A 260 -7.63 -8.85 -7.10
N ALA A 261 -7.56 -9.76 -8.07
CA ALA A 261 -6.39 -10.62 -8.25
C ALA A 261 -5.11 -9.78 -8.47
N ASN A 262 -4.08 -9.99 -7.66
CA ASN A 262 -2.91 -9.12 -7.52
C ASN A 262 -3.27 -7.67 -7.14
N GLY A 263 -4.31 -7.46 -6.34
CA GLY A 263 -4.71 -6.14 -5.88
C GLY A 263 -3.65 -5.48 -5.00
N PHE A 264 -3.68 -4.16 -4.95
CA PHE A 264 -2.79 -3.38 -4.09
C PHE A 264 -3.37 -3.14 -2.70
N VAL A 265 -2.46 -3.06 -1.74
CA VAL A 265 -2.62 -2.26 -0.52
C VAL A 265 -1.87 -0.98 -0.77
N ALA A 266 -2.51 0.17 -0.60
CA ALA A 266 -1.91 1.48 -0.88
C ALA A 266 -2.09 2.45 0.29
N ALA A 267 -1.27 3.49 0.32
CA ALA A 267 -1.38 4.58 1.29
C ALA A 267 -1.34 5.94 0.60
N TYR A 268 -2.10 6.87 1.15
CA TYR A 268 -2.27 8.21 0.63
C TYR A 268 -2.09 9.24 1.73
N ASN A 269 -1.36 10.32 1.44
CA ASN A 269 -1.35 11.51 2.28
C ASN A 269 -2.67 12.27 2.08
N VAL A 270 -3.48 12.33 3.13
CA VAL A 270 -4.80 12.98 3.12
C VAL A 270 -4.84 14.28 3.92
N ASN A 271 -3.69 14.86 4.27
CA ASN A 271 -3.62 16.15 4.96
C ASN A 271 -4.17 17.31 4.12
N ASP A 272 -4.01 17.22 2.80
CA ASP A 272 -4.59 18.16 1.84
C ASP A 272 -5.45 17.41 0.83
N LEU A 273 -6.75 17.39 1.06
CA LEU A 273 -7.71 16.71 0.19
C LEU A 273 -7.88 17.36 -1.18
N SER A 274 -7.29 18.54 -1.42
CA SER A 274 -7.22 19.14 -2.75
C SER A 274 -6.05 18.60 -3.60
N ASN A 275 -5.09 17.93 -2.96
CA ASN A 275 -3.93 17.31 -3.59
C ASN A 275 -3.52 16.06 -2.80
N VAL A 276 -4.22 14.97 -3.02
CA VAL A 276 -3.95 13.69 -2.38
C VAL A 276 -2.79 13.00 -3.09
N ASP A 277 -1.69 12.74 -2.37
CA ASP A 277 -0.50 12.08 -2.88
C ASP A 277 -0.46 10.61 -2.46
N GLU A 278 -0.25 9.70 -3.41
CA GLU A 278 0.04 8.30 -3.10
C GLU A 278 1.46 8.19 -2.51
N LEU A 279 1.55 7.61 -1.31
CA LEU A 279 2.82 7.41 -0.59
C LEU A 279 3.48 6.09 -0.95
N PHE A 280 2.70 5.00 -1.04
CA PHE A 280 3.16 3.70 -1.50
C PHE A 280 2.01 2.86 -2.04
N ARG A 281 2.38 1.81 -2.77
CA ARG A 281 1.54 0.66 -3.10
C ARG A 281 2.32 -0.64 -2.91
N HIS A 282 1.67 -1.64 -2.36
CA HIS A 282 2.27 -2.91 -2.01
C HIS A 282 1.43 -4.08 -2.52
N LYS A 283 2.10 -5.15 -2.95
CA LYS A 283 1.47 -6.45 -3.28
C LYS A 283 2.26 -7.55 -2.61
N VAL A 284 1.58 -8.46 -1.95
CA VAL A 284 2.19 -9.69 -1.47
C VAL A 284 2.46 -10.60 -2.67
N GLN A 285 3.71 -11.07 -2.82
CA GLN A 285 4.13 -12.00 -3.88
C GLN A 285 3.55 -11.64 -5.27
N PRO A 286 4.00 -10.56 -5.91
CA PRO A 286 3.46 -10.11 -7.20
C PRO A 286 3.39 -11.21 -8.26
N GLY A 287 2.27 -11.27 -9.00
CA GLY A 287 2.06 -12.25 -10.06
C GLY A 287 1.47 -13.59 -9.60
N THR A 288 1.25 -13.79 -8.30
CA THR A 288 0.63 -15.02 -7.77
C THR A 288 -0.89 -14.98 -7.73
N GLY A 289 -1.50 -13.80 -7.90
CA GLY A 289 -2.94 -13.62 -7.88
C GLY A 289 -3.56 -13.42 -6.50
N LEU A 290 -2.76 -13.23 -5.46
CA LEU A 290 -3.24 -12.98 -4.10
C LEU A 290 -4.10 -11.71 -4.03
N ILE A 291 -5.14 -11.76 -3.17
CA ILE A 291 -6.17 -10.73 -3.07
C ILE A 291 -6.16 -10.14 -1.66
N PRO A 292 -5.89 -8.81 -1.48
CA PRO A 292 -6.08 -8.15 -0.19
C PRO A 292 -7.58 -7.95 0.09
N HIS A 293 -7.97 -7.95 1.37
CA HIS A 293 -9.34 -7.73 1.77
C HIS A 293 -9.46 -6.50 2.69
N ASN A 294 -9.40 -6.68 4.02
CA ASN A 294 -9.56 -5.58 4.97
C ASN A 294 -8.24 -5.22 5.64
N ALA A 295 -7.98 -3.92 5.76
CA ALA A 295 -6.81 -3.35 6.40
C ALA A 295 -7.20 -2.58 7.67
N HIS A 296 -6.41 -2.72 8.73
CA HIS A 296 -6.57 -2.03 10.01
C HIS A 296 -5.23 -1.48 10.46
N VAL A 297 -5.20 -0.26 10.97
CA VAL A 297 -4.00 0.35 11.56
C VAL A 297 -4.04 0.22 13.07
N ASP A 298 -2.96 -0.28 13.65
CA ASP A 298 -2.71 -0.32 15.10
C ASP A 298 -1.33 0.30 15.37
N GLY A 299 -1.29 1.56 15.80
CA GLY A 299 -0.06 2.32 15.93
C GLY A 299 0.73 2.37 14.61
N ASN A 300 1.93 1.80 14.62
CA ASN A 300 2.80 1.76 13.44
C ASN A 300 2.62 0.50 12.58
N HIS A 301 1.56 -0.28 12.78
CA HIS A 301 1.36 -1.54 12.08
C HIS A 301 0.08 -1.51 11.24
N LEU A 302 0.21 -1.85 9.97
CA LEU A 302 -0.91 -2.07 9.06
C LEU A 302 -1.16 -3.58 8.97
N VAL A 303 -2.25 -4.02 9.60
CA VAL A 303 -2.68 -5.43 9.65
C VAL A 303 -3.72 -5.65 8.58
N THR A 304 -3.44 -6.53 7.63
CA THR A 304 -4.31 -6.81 6.49
C THR A 304 -4.70 -8.29 6.46
N SER A 305 -6.00 -8.59 6.35
CA SER A 305 -6.46 -9.92 5.94
C SER A 305 -6.28 -10.07 4.44
N TYR A 306 -5.68 -11.18 4.01
CA TYR A 306 -5.20 -11.35 2.64
C TYR A 306 -5.63 -12.70 2.05
N TYR A 307 -6.91 -13.05 2.22
CA TYR A 307 -7.52 -14.32 1.78
C TYR A 307 -6.59 -15.53 1.89
N THR A 308 -6.19 -16.11 0.74
CA THR A 308 -5.35 -17.33 0.67
C THR A 308 -3.93 -17.15 1.20
N PHE A 309 -3.52 -15.95 1.58
CA PHE A 309 -2.23 -15.69 2.23
C PHE A 309 -2.34 -15.53 3.77
N GLY A 310 -3.56 -15.33 4.28
CA GLY A 310 -3.80 -15.22 5.72
C GLY A 310 -3.72 -13.79 6.25
N CYS A 311 -3.08 -13.60 7.40
CA CYS A 311 -2.84 -12.31 8.03
C CYS A 311 -1.46 -11.77 7.65
N HIS A 312 -1.38 -10.52 7.20
CA HIS A 312 -0.17 -9.86 6.75
C HIS A 312 0.02 -8.53 7.50
N VAL A 313 1.23 -8.24 7.97
CA VAL A 313 1.51 -7.02 8.75
C VAL A 313 2.71 -6.28 8.19
N LEU A 314 2.47 -5.02 7.84
CA LEU A 314 3.52 -4.06 7.49
C LEU A 314 3.80 -3.13 8.66
N ASP A 315 5.06 -2.85 8.93
CA ASP A 315 5.47 -1.68 9.70
C ASP A 315 5.35 -0.45 8.78
N VAL A 316 4.55 0.50 9.19
CA VAL A 316 4.21 1.74 8.47
C VAL A 316 4.54 2.99 9.26
N GLU A 317 5.49 2.91 10.22
CA GLU A 317 6.00 4.07 10.95
C GLU A 317 6.41 5.21 10.00
N PHE A 318 6.91 4.85 8.83
CA PHE A 318 7.14 5.73 7.69
C PHE A 318 6.27 5.23 6.54
N PRO A 319 5.10 5.83 6.30
CA PRO A 319 4.13 5.33 5.33
C PRO A 319 4.67 5.20 3.90
N GLU A 320 5.64 6.01 3.54
CA GLU A 320 6.33 5.93 2.25
C GLU A 320 7.34 4.77 2.13
N LEU A 321 7.68 4.11 3.25
CA LEU A 321 8.68 3.05 3.35
C LEU A 321 8.19 1.85 4.17
N PRO A 322 7.10 1.21 3.76
CA PRO A 322 6.54 0.08 4.52
C PRO A 322 7.48 -1.12 4.50
N VAL A 323 7.50 -1.87 5.60
CA VAL A 323 8.33 -3.08 5.73
C VAL A 323 7.48 -4.24 6.23
N LEU A 324 7.57 -5.38 5.55
CA LEU A 324 6.96 -6.61 6.04
C LEU A 324 7.62 -7.03 7.36
N VAL A 325 6.84 -7.09 8.43
CA VAL A 325 7.32 -7.48 9.77
C VAL A 325 6.73 -8.79 10.26
N ALA A 326 5.54 -9.14 9.77
CA ALA A 326 4.91 -10.38 10.21
C ALA A 326 3.87 -10.89 9.20
N TYR A 327 3.67 -12.20 9.16
CA TYR A 327 2.53 -12.83 8.48
C TYR A 327 2.23 -14.21 9.09
N TYR A 328 1.00 -14.70 8.87
CA TYR A 328 0.57 -16.04 9.23
C TYR A 328 -0.45 -16.56 8.22
N ASP A 329 -0.13 -17.65 7.53
CA ASP A 329 -1.05 -18.34 6.63
C ASP A 329 -2.02 -19.22 7.46
N THR A 330 -3.31 -18.83 7.48
CA THR A 330 -4.37 -19.58 8.18
C THR A 330 -4.91 -20.75 7.37
N SER A 331 -4.67 -20.79 6.07
CA SER A 331 -5.27 -21.72 5.11
C SER A 331 -4.28 -22.28 4.09
N PRO A 332 -3.20 -22.98 4.50
CA PRO A 332 -2.12 -23.44 3.62
C PRO A 332 -2.56 -24.43 2.53
N GLN A 333 -3.81 -24.91 2.56
CA GLN A 333 -4.43 -25.72 1.52
C GLN A 333 -4.88 -24.93 0.29
N PHE A 334 -4.94 -23.58 0.40
CA PHE A 334 -5.26 -22.67 -0.69
C PHE A 334 -4.04 -21.83 -1.07
N SER A 335 -4.01 -21.34 -2.29
CA SER A 335 -2.93 -20.46 -2.76
C SER A 335 -3.35 -19.71 -4.02
N GLY A 336 -2.72 -18.58 -4.29
CA GLY A 336 -2.98 -17.77 -5.48
C GLY A 336 -4.37 -17.10 -5.44
N THR A 337 -4.96 -16.94 -6.61
CA THR A 337 -6.26 -16.27 -6.77
C THR A 337 -7.38 -17.08 -6.13
N GLY A 338 -8.15 -16.46 -5.23
CA GLY A 338 -9.34 -17.07 -4.63
C GLY A 338 -9.81 -16.33 -3.39
N TYR A 339 -11.10 -16.48 -3.10
CA TYR A 339 -11.76 -15.91 -1.92
C TYR A 339 -11.90 -16.99 -0.82
N ASN A 340 -10.78 -17.62 -0.45
CA ASN A 340 -10.66 -18.61 0.61
C ASN A 340 -9.69 -18.09 1.67
N GLY A 341 -9.77 -18.58 2.90
CA GLY A 341 -8.84 -18.21 3.96
C GLY A 341 -9.27 -16.98 4.75
N ALA A 342 -8.35 -16.06 5.04
CA ALA A 342 -8.57 -14.94 5.95
C ALA A 342 -9.50 -13.87 5.38
N TRP A 343 -10.67 -13.68 6.04
CA TRP A 343 -11.64 -12.63 5.71
C TRP A 343 -11.35 -11.32 6.46
N GLY A 344 -11.20 -11.39 7.79
CA GLY A 344 -10.97 -10.24 8.67
C GLY A 344 -9.81 -10.47 9.62
N ALA A 345 -9.19 -9.37 10.06
CA ALA A 345 -8.14 -9.36 11.06
C ALA A 345 -8.34 -8.17 12.00
N TYR A 346 -8.41 -8.41 13.31
CA TYR A 346 -8.68 -7.39 14.34
C TYR A 346 -7.51 -7.33 15.33
N PRO A 347 -6.71 -6.23 15.37
CA PRO A 347 -5.50 -6.16 16.18
C PRO A 347 -5.63 -5.43 17.53
N TYR A 348 -6.83 -4.97 17.94
CA TYR A 348 -6.98 -4.01 19.04
C TYR A 348 -7.29 -4.61 20.41
N LEU A 349 -7.07 -5.92 20.63
CA LEU A 349 -7.24 -6.50 21.97
C LEU A 349 -6.13 -6.01 22.92
N PRO A 350 -6.45 -5.70 24.21
CA PRO A 350 -5.45 -5.31 25.21
C PRO A 350 -4.34 -6.34 25.44
N SER A 351 -4.58 -7.62 25.15
CA SER A 351 -3.54 -8.65 25.17
C SER A 351 -2.49 -8.49 24.07
N GLY A 352 -2.75 -7.63 23.06
CA GLY A 352 -1.96 -7.52 21.85
C GLY A 352 -2.16 -8.66 20.85
N ASN A 353 -3.05 -9.59 21.13
CA ASN A 353 -3.36 -10.67 20.19
C ASN A 353 -4.20 -10.16 19.01
N ILE A 354 -3.92 -10.69 17.82
CA ILE A 354 -4.71 -10.45 16.62
C ILE A 354 -5.75 -11.56 16.46
N LEU A 355 -7.01 -11.18 16.30
CA LEU A 355 -8.07 -12.11 15.91
C LEU A 355 -8.13 -12.19 14.38
N VAL A 356 -8.14 -13.38 13.83
CA VAL A 356 -8.32 -13.59 12.37
C VAL A 356 -9.50 -14.52 12.15
N SER A 357 -10.47 -14.10 11.34
CA SER A 357 -11.52 -14.97 10.83
C SER A 357 -11.08 -15.60 9.52
N ASP A 358 -11.11 -16.92 9.48
CA ASP A 358 -10.83 -17.68 8.28
C ASP A 358 -12.13 -18.35 7.80
N ILE A 359 -12.44 -18.19 6.52
CA ILE A 359 -13.73 -18.59 5.92
C ILE A 359 -14.06 -20.05 6.24
N GLU A 360 -13.11 -20.94 6.09
CA GLU A 360 -13.30 -22.38 6.19
C GLU A 360 -12.99 -22.93 7.58
N THR A 361 -12.02 -22.33 8.26
CA THR A 361 -11.44 -22.93 9.47
C THR A 361 -11.87 -22.26 10.78
N GLY A 362 -12.42 -21.03 10.72
CA GLY A 362 -12.99 -20.35 11.90
C GLY A 362 -12.08 -19.28 12.49
N LEU A 363 -12.05 -19.17 13.81
CA LEU A 363 -11.31 -18.15 14.52
C LEU A 363 -9.88 -18.60 14.82
N TRP A 364 -8.92 -17.77 14.42
CA TRP A 364 -7.52 -17.86 14.82
C TRP A 364 -7.18 -16.72 15.79
N VAL A 365 -6.36 -17.04 16.80
CA VAL A 365 -5.80 -16.05 17.72
C VAL A 365 -4.29 -16.11 17.57
N LEU A 366 -3.71 -15.00 17.10
CA LEU A 366 -2.29 -14.89 16.77
C LEU A 366 -1.63 -13.89 17.72
N ASN A 367 -0.45 -14.26 18.23
CA ASN A 367 0.36 -13.38 19.07
C ASN A 367 1.52 -12.82 18.23
N PRO A 368 1.64 -11.50 18.08
CA PRO A 368 2.71 -10.87 17.32
C PRO A 368 3.99 -10.69 18.16
N GLU A 369 5.14 -10.88 17.52
CA GLU A 369 6.46 -10.55 18.03
C GLU A 369 7.19 -9.66 17.02
N TYR A 370 6.73 -8.41 16.88
CA TYR A 370 7.24 -7.50 15.86
C TYR A 370 8.70 -7.13 16.09
N PRO A 371 9.59 -7.33 15.11
CA PRO A 371 10.95 -6.83 15.17
C PRO A 371 10.97 -5.32 14.98
N SER A 372 11.95 -4.64 15.54
CA SER A 372 12.25 -3.26 15.17
C SER A 372 12.72 -3.19 13.72
N VAL A 373 12.41 -2.11 13.02
CA VAL A 373 12.80 -1.88 11.62
C VAL A 373 13.83 -0.77 11.53
N SER A 374 14.92 -1.02 10.82
CA SER A 374 15.92 0.01 10.47
C SER A 374 15.75 0.44 9.02
N ARG A 375 15.87 1.74 8.77
CA ARG A 375 15.65 2.35 7.45
C ARG A 375 16.77 3.30 7.07
N ALA A 376 17.07 3.38 5.77
CA ALA A 376 17.91 4.40 5.18
C ALA A 376 17.27 4.93 3.90
N GLU A 377 17.23 6.24 3.77
CA GLU A 377 16.82 6.94 2.57
C GLU A 377 18.04 7.70 2.03
N ILE A 378 18.45 7.39 0.81
CA ILE A 378 19.69 7.91 0.23
C ILE A 378 19.36 8.62 -1.07
N GLN A 379 19.58 9.93 -1.09
CA GLN A 379 19.44 10.75 -2.27
C GLN A 379 20.73 10.70 -3.10
N LEU A 380 20.62 10.31 -4.36
CA LEU A 380 21.73 10.40 -5.31
C LEU A 380 21.70 11.74 -6.04
N LEU A 381 22.78 12.49 -5.94
CA LEU A 381 22.93 13.75 -6.65
C LEU A 381 24.16 13.68 -7.54
N ILE A 382 24.04 14.23 -8.75
CA ILE A 382 25.16 14.35 -9.68
C ILE A 382 25.84 15.71 -9.49
N ARG A 383 27.16 15.66 -9.27
CA ARG A 383 27.98 16.85 -9.12
C ARG A 383 28.94 16.96 -10.31
N PHE A 384 28.81 18.04 -11.06
CA PHE A 384 29.70 18.32 -12.19
C PHE A 384 30.96 19.00 -11.69
N GLY A 385 32.12 18.33 -11.82
CA GLY A 385 33.42 18.90 -11.54
C GLY A 385 33.95 19.64 -12.77
N GLY A 386 34.15 20.98 -12.68
CA GLY A 386 34.91 21.77 -13.64
C GLY A 386 36.36 21.90 -13.21
N VAL A 387 37.30 22.00 -14.14
CA VAL A 387 38.68 22.44 -13.86
C VAL A 387 38.60 23.89 -13.35
N GLY A 388 38.70 24.03 -12.00
CA GLY A 388 38.57 25.35 -11.36
C GLY A 388 37.75 25.40 -10.09
N GLY A 389 37.17 24.29 -9.64
CA GLY A 389 36.70 24.12 -8.27
C GLY A 389 35.32 24.67 -7.92
N THR A 390 34.47 25.04 -8.85
CA THR A 390 33.05 25.35 -8.57
C THR A 390 32.20 24.12 -8.86
N ALA A 391 31.76 23.43 -7.81
CA ALA A 391 30.78 22.36 -7.93
C ALA A 391 29.43 22.96 -8.36
N MET A 392 28.89 22.51 -9.47
CA MET A 392 27.52 22.78 -9.87
C MET A 392 26.67 21.55 -9.49
N PHE A 393 25.60 21.80 -8.78
CA PHE A 393 24.65 20.76 -8.40
C PHE A 393 23.56 20.69 -9.46
N ASP A 394 23.33 19.49 -9.98
CA ASP A 394 22.12 19.19 -10.74
C ASP A 394 21.25 18.29 -9.86
N THR A 395 20.01 18.72 -9.62
CA THR A 395 19.01 17.96 -8.88
C THR A 395 18.24 16.98 -9.76
N SER A 396 18.62 16.86 -11.05
CA SER A 396 18.00 15.89 -11.93
C SER A 396 18.39 14.45 -11.52
N SER A 397 17.44 13.52 -11.69
CA SER A 397 17.58 12.15 -11.23
C SER A 397 18.83 11.46 -11.78
N ALA A 398 19.48 10.64 -10.99
CA ALA A 398 20.63 9.83 -11.39
C ALA A 398 20.34 8.98 -12.65
N MET A 399 19.10 8.60 -12.90
CA MET A 399 18.68 7.86 -14.09
C MET A 399 18.82 8.67 -15.40
N MET A 400 18.70 9.99 -15.39
CA MET A 400 18.89 10.82 -16.58
C MET A 400 20.31 10.77 -17.12
N TYR A 401 21.28 10.32 -16.34
CA TYR A 401 22.70 10.29 -16.68
C TYR A 401 23.29 8.88 -16.75
N GLY A 402 22.47 7.84 -16.78
CA GLY A 402 22.91 6.46 -16.95
C GLY A 402 23.46 5.80 -15.69
N VAL A 403 23.12 6.32 -14.50
CA VAL A 403 23.32 5.60 -13.25
C VAL A 403 22.17 4.62 -13.10
N GLU A 404 22.43 3.37 -13.46
CA GLU A 404 21.36 2.38 -13.54
C GLU A 404 21.08 1.72 -12.19
N TYR A 405 22.10 1.51 -11.32
CA TYR A 405 21.92 0.81 -10.06
C TYR A 405 23.07 1.06 -9.07
N VAL A 406 22.76 0.73 -7.79
CA VAL A 406 23.75 0.64 -6.70
C VAL A 406 23.74 -0.78 -6.15
N TYR A 407 24.91 -1.37 -5.93
CA TYR A 407 25.01 -2.72 -5.39
C TYR A 407 25.09 -2.69 -3.86
N TRP A 408 24.21 -3.45 -3.21
CA TRP A 408 24.23 -3.64 -1.77
C TRP A 408 25.13 -4.83 -1.43
N HIS A 409 26.30 -4.55 -0.92
CA HIS A 409 27.39 -5.52 -0.83
C HIS A 409 27.09 -6.74 0.06
N ASN A 410 26.54 -6.54 1.26
CA ASN A 410 26.34 -7.64 2.21
C ASN A 410 25.11 -8.50 1.91
N GLN A 411 24.07 -7.91 1.33
CA GLN A 411 22.85 -8.63 0.93
C GLN A 411 22.99 -9.28 -0.44
N GLY A 412 23.91 -8.82 -1.27
CA GLY A 412 24.06 -9.29 -2.64
C GLY A 412 23.00 -8.76 -3.60
N ASP A 413 22.22 -7.76 -3.17
CA ASP A 413 21.14 -7.20 -3.94
C ASP A 413 21.56 -5.96 -4.75
N THR A 414 20.87 -5.74 -5.84
CA THR A 414 21.01 -4.55 -6.67
C THR A 414 19.84 -3.61 -6.37
N LEU A 415 20.16 -2.39 -5.93
CA LEU A 415 19.19 -1.36 -5.64
C LEU A 415 19.10 -0.39 -6.81
N TRP A 416 17.87 -0.07 -7.19
CA TRP A 416 17.58 0.86 -8.28
C TRP A 416 17.09 2.17 -7.68
N PRO A 417 17.66 3.32 -8.07
CA PRO A 417 17.11 4.60 -7.69
C PRO A 417 15.74 4.79 -8.37
N ASP A 418 14.82 5.43 -7.68
CA ASP A 418 13.57 5.87 -8.26
C ASP A 418 13.76 7.01 -9.29
N ALA A 419 12.65 7.51 -9.86
CA ALA A 419 12.69 8.60 -10.85
C ALA A 419 13.27 9.92 -10.30
N THR A 420 13.37 10.06 -8.97
CA THR A 420 13.96 11.25 -8.30
C THR A 420 15.42 11.02 -7.92
N GLY A 421 15.98 9.87 -8.20
CA GLY A 421 17.33 9.48 -7.80
C GLY A 421 17.45 9.04 -6.34
N LYS A 422 16.34 8.66 -5.71
CA LYS A 422 16.31 8.21 -4.32
C LYS A 422 16.43 6.68 -4.26
N ILE A 423 17.26 6.19 -3.34
CA ILE A 423 17.33 4.77 -2.96
C ILE A 423 16.83 4.64 -1.53
N THR A 424 15.92 3.71 -1.32
CA THR A 424 15.41 3.37 0.00
C THR A 424 15.80 1.98 0.39
N ILE A 425 16.24 1.84 1.64
CA ILE A 425 16.66 0.59 2.24
C ILE A 425 15.89 0.43 3.54
N ALA A 426 15.24 -0.71 3.72
CA ALA A 426 14.57 -1.02 4.97
C ALA A 426 14.74 -2.51 5.28
N GLN A 427 15.05 -2.82 6.55
CA GLN A 427 15.16 -4.20 7.01
C GLN A 427 14.79 -4.33 8.48
N THR A 428 14.42 -5.52 8.87
CA THR A 428 14.17 -5.86 10.28
C THR A 428 15.49 -6.00 11.03
N GLY A 429 15.55 -5.48 12.26
CA GLY A 429 16.75 -5.48 13.09
C GLY A 429 17.75 -4.37 12.76
N ALA A 430 19.00 -4.57 13.14
CA ALA A 430 20.07 -3.62 12.86
C ALA A 430 20.52 -3.71 11.40
N LEU A 431 20.80 -2.56 10.80
CA LEU A 431 21.38 -2.45 9.45
C LEU A 431 22.90 -2.27 9.55
N GLN A 432 23.65 -3.20 8.98
CA GLN A 432 25.09 -3.06 8.85
C GLN A 432 25.48 -3.44 7.43
N ASP A 433 25.61 -2.45 6.56
CA ASP A 433 25.87 -2.70 5.15
C ASP A 433 26.65 -1.58 4.47
N SER A 434 27.10 -1.85 3.26
CA SER A 434 27.83 -0.90 2.42
C SER A 434 27.18 -0.79 1.05
N LEU A 435 26.89 0.44 0.63
CA LEU A 435 26.55 0.74 -0.74
C LEU A 435 27.83 0.83 -1.58
N VAL A 436 27.90 0.00 -2.59
CA VAL A 436 29.04 -0.05 -3.51
C VAL A 436 28.55 0.28 -4.91
N TRP A 437 29.16 1.29 -5.51
CA TRP A 437 28.90 1.64 -6.89
C TRP A 437 29.48 0.60 -7.84
N PRO A 438 28.82 0.27 -8.95
CA PRO A 438 29.37 -0.64 -9.92
C PRO A 438 30.65 -0.06 -10.52
N SER A 439 31.71 -0.86 -10.53
CA SER A 439 33.03 -0.47 -11.07
C SER A 439 33.05 -0.25 -12.59
N THR A 440 31.95 -0.54 -13.27
CA THR A 440 31.80 -0.52 -14.73
C THR A 440 30.93 0.62 -15.22
N VAL A 441 30.73 1.69 -14.43
CA VAL A 441 30.04 2.87 -14.92
C VAL A 441 30.88 3.48 -16.04
N SER A 442 30.32 3.50 -17.25
CA SER A 442 31.03 4.06 -18.41
C SER A 442 31.39 5.53 -18.18
N PRO A 443 32.60 5.97 -18.56
CA PRO A 443 32.89 7.39 -18.51
C PRO A 443 31.73 8.20 -19.14
N PRO A 444 31.32 9.33 -18.59
CA PRO A 444 32.15 10.27 -17.81
C PRO A 444 31.98 10.23 -16.29
N TYR A 445 31.32 9.22 -15.72
CA TYR A 445 30.99 9.20 -14.29
C TYR A 445 32.13 8.60 -13.46
N ILE A 446 32.50 9.26 -12.38
CA ILE A 446 33.39 8.71 -11.35
C ILE A 446 32.66 8.82 -10.03
N PHE A 447 32.24 7.68 -9.48
CA PHE A 447 31.78 7.60 -8.12
C PHE A 447 33.01 7.46 -7.21
N THR A 448 33.24 8.44 -6.37
CA THR A 448 34.45 8.49 -5.54
C THR A 448 34.25 7.92 -4.15
N GLU A 449 33.01 7.60 -3.75
CA GLU A 449 32.73 7.18 -2.38
C GLU A 449 31.84 5.93 -2.33
N SER A 450 32.39 4.82 -1.82
CA SER A 450 31.60 3.76 -1.20
C SER A 450 31.23 4.24 0.20
N ARG A 451 29.97 4.09 0.61
CA ARG A 451 29.53 4.49 1.94
C ARG A 451 29.00 3.29 2.71
N SER A 452 29.49 3.12 3.94
CA SER A 452 29.02 2.08 4.85
C SER A 452 28.02 2.68 5.85
N TYR A 453 26.92 1.98 6.07
CA TYR A 453 25.91 2.35 7.05
C TYR A 453 25.90 1.30 8.15
N THR A 454 26.00 1.75 9.40
CA THR A 454 25.81 0.92 10.58
C THR A 454 24.72 1.57 11.40
N LEU A 455 23.52 1.01 11.35
CA LEU A 455 22.35 1.49 12.07
C LEU A 455 21.98 0.52 13.17
N GLY A 456 21.76 1.03 14.38
CA GLY A 456 21.13 0.25 15.44
C GLY A 456 19.73 -0.18 15.05
N SER A 457 19.22 -1.23 15.69
CA SER A 457 17.84 -1.68 15.49
C SER A 457 16.83 -0.53 15.74
N GLY A 458 15.92 -0.30 14.82
CA GLY A 458 14.94 0.79 14.90
C GLY A 458 15.47 2.17 14.50
N SER A 459 16.64 2.27 13.86
CA SER A 459 17.22 3.55 13.44
C SER A 459 16.76 3.94 12.04
N PHE A 460 16.62 5.25 11.82
CA PHE A 460 16.39 5.84 10.51
C PHE A 460 17.47 6.85 10.17
N VAL A 461 18.02 6.78 8.96
CA VAL A 461 18.99 7.75 8.45
C VAL A 461 18.56 8.28 7.09
N ARG A 462 18.71 9.59 6.90
CA ARG A 462 18.65 10.25 5.59
C ARG A 462 20.05 10.72 5.23
N ASP A 463 20.51 10.38 4.03
CA ASP A 463 21.83 10.75 3.54
C ASP A 463 21.79 11.18 2.08
N THR A 464 22.84 11.88 1.65
CA THR A 464 23.00 12.31 0.26
C THR A 464 24.37 11.85 -0.24
N LEU A 465 24.36 11.09 -1.33
CA LEU A 465 25.57 10.65 -2.02
C LEU A 465 25.76 11.45 -3.31
N TYR A 466 26.99 11.86 -3.55
CA TYR A 466 27.36 12.62 -4.74
C TYR A 466 28.14 11.74 -5.72
N ALA A 467 27.72 11.76 -6.97
CA ALA A 467 28.49 11.24 -8.09
C ALA A 467 29.19 12.40 -8.79
N ASP A 468 30.52 12.36 -8.83
CA ASP A 468 31.31 13.34 -9.55
C ASP A 468 31.41 12.96 -11.04
N VAL A 469 31.02 13.89 -11.90
CA VAL A 469 31.14 13.73 -13.34
C VAL A 469 32.35 14.53 -13.82
N TYR A 470 33.37 13.83 -14.28
CA TYR A 470 34.55 14.44 -14.88
C TYR A 470 34.50 14.24 -16.40
N PHE A 471 34.33 15.32 -17.12
CA PHE A 471 34.50 15.29 -18.58
C PHE A 471 35.98 15.46 -18.90
N SER A 472 36.68 14.43 -19.30
CA SER A 472 37.90 14.59 -20.07
C SER A 472 37.54 14.62 -21.54
N VAL A 473 37.17 15.77 -22.05
CA VAL A 473 37.34 16.00 -23.49
C VAL A 473 38.84 16.18 -23.70
N PRO A 474 39.50 15.38 -24.56
CA PRO A 474 40.88 15.69 -24.94
C PRO A 474 40.84 17.13 -25.49
N GLU A 475 41.42 18.08 -24.79
CA GLU A 475 41.68 19.39 -25.32
C GLU A 475 42.72 19.20 -26.41
N THR A 476 42.25 18.99 -27.62
CA THR A 476 43.10 19.30 -28.78
C THR A 476 43.35 20.79 -28.74
N GLU A 477 44.58 21.25 -29.03
CA GLU A 477 44.98 22.65 -28.94
C GLU A 477 43.83 23.60 -29.33
N ALA A 478 43.40 24.43 -28.35
CA ALA A 478 42.23 25.28 -28.53
C ALA A 478 42.55 26.37 -29.56
N PHE A 479 42.01 26.23 -30.75
CA PHE A 479 42.13 27.29 -31.79
C PHE A 479 41.22 28.50 -31.47
N TRP A 480 40.33 28.37 -30.49
CA TRP A 480 39.38 29.40 -30.14
C TRP A 480 39.52 29.80 -28.66
N THR A 481 39.53 31.10 -28.42
CA THR A 481 39.38 31.69 -27.10
C THR A 481 37.89 31.96 -26.87
N VAL A 482 37.34 31.48 -25.74
CA VAL A 482 35.94 31.66 -25.39
C VAL A 482 35.80 32.73 -24.33
N ALA A 483 34.95 33.72 -24.60
CA ALA A 483 34.51 34.70 -23.63
C ALA A 483 33.01 34.51 -23.38
N GLN A 484 32.62 34.48 -22.11
CA GLN A 484 31.21 34.42 -21.70
C GLN A 484 30.64 35.83 -21.65
N THR A 485 29.42 35.99 -22.16
CA THR A 485 28.66 37.24 -22.14
C THR A 485 27.31 37.07 -21.43
N ASP A 486 26.57 38.12 -21.22
CA ASP A 486 25.23 38.07 -20.61
C ASP A 486 24.20 37.29 -21.46
N ARG A 487 24.47 37.06 -22.74
CA ARG A 487 23.51 36.44 -23.68
C ARG A 487 24.00 35.15 -24.30
N GLY A 488 25.28 34.81 -24.15
CA GLY A 488 25.87 33.66 -24.83
C GLY A 488 27.37 33.59 -24.71
N TRP A 489 28.02 33.07 -25.76
CA TRP A 489 29.47 32.93 -25.82
C TRP A 489 30.01 33.63 -27.08
N GLU A 490 31.11 34.32 -26.90
CA GLU A 490 31.91 34.83 -28.00
C GLU A 490 33.19 34.01 -28.14
N LEU A 491 33.40 33.38 -29.30
CA LEU A 491 34.59 32.63 -29.62
C LEU A 491 35.41 33.43 -30.63
N THR A 492 36.70 33.58 -30.34
CA THR A 492 37.64 34.24 -31.22
C THR A 492 38.82 33.33 -31.51
N SER A 493 39.24 33.26 -32.77
CA SER A 493 40.42 32.52 -33.22
C SER A 493 41.46 33.48 -33.82
N ALA A 494 42.71 33.21 -33.51
CA ALA A 494 43.82 33.93 -34.14
C ALA A 494 43.95 33.62 -35.66
N GLN A 495 43.31 32.53 -36.11
CA GLN A 495 43.29 32.15 -37.54
C GLN A 495 42.02 32.72 -38.18
N SER A 496 42.18 33.47 -39.24
CA SER A 496 41.03 34.07 -39.92
C SER A 496 40.28 33.11 -40.88
N GLU A 497 40.55 31.83 -40.79
CA GLU A 497 39.92 30.82 -41.64
C GLU A 497 38.45 30.54 -41.21
N SER A 498 37.65 30.15 -42.20
CA SER A 498 36.29 29.70 -41.92
C SER A 498 36.28 28.28 -41.29
N ALA A 499 35.46 28.05 -40.28
CA ALA A 499 35.31 26.76 -39.66
C ALA A 499 33.83 26.36 -39.60
N GLN A 500 33.53 25.08 -39.80
CA GLN A 500 32.23 24.52 -39.46
C GLN A 500 32.21 24.27 -37.94
N TRP A 501 31.07 24.52 -37.31
CA TRP A 501 30.93 24.29 -35.89
C TRP A 501 29.63 23.54 -35.58
N THR A 502 29.67 22.74 -34.54
CA THR A 502 28.50 22.02 -33.99
C THR A 502 28.49 22.20 -32.48
N LEU A 503 27.38 22.65 -31.93
CA LEU A 503 27.12 22.75 -30.51
C LEU A 503 26.26 21.55 -30.08
N THR A 504 26.77 20.76 -29.16
CA THR A 504 26.13 19.56 -28.72
C THR A 504 25.86 19.64 -27.20
N ALA A 505 24.68 19.28 -26.75
CA ALA A 505 24.38 19.10 -25.34
C ALA A 505 25.02 17.79 -24.83
N LEU A 506 25.12 17.63 -23.52
CA LEU A 506 25.76 16.44 -22.92
C LEU A 506 25.07 15.11 -23.25
N ASP A 507 23.77 15.15 -23.56
CA ASP A 507 22.98 13.99 -23.98
C ASP A 507 23.29 13.55 -25.45
N GLY A 508 24.28 14.18 -26.10
CA GLY A 508 24.66 13.91 -27.48
C GLY A 508 23.77 14.60 -28.52
N ARG A 509 22.75 15.34 -28.10
CA ARG A 509 21.84 16.05 -29.01
C ARG A 509 22.49 17.29 -29.56
N THR A 510 22.55 17.43 -30.89
CA THR A 510 22.96 18.66 -31.54
C THR A 510 21.96 19.79 -31.27
N VAL A 511 22.42 20.85 -30.61
CA VAL A 511 21.63 22.02 -30.22
C VAL A 511 21.65 23.08 -31.33
N ALA A 512 22.81 23.30 -31.92
CA ALA A 512 22.99 24.22 -33.00
C ALA A 512 24.22 23.82 -33.85
N GLN A 513 24.24 24.23 -35.09
CA GLN A 513 25.38 24.05 -35.97
C GLN A 513 25.46 25.19 -37.01
N GLY A 514 26.61 25.44 -37.54
CA GLY A 514 26.78 26.50 -38.51
C GLY A 514 28.21 26.64 -39.03
N ARG A 515 28.50 27.79 -39.58
CA ARG A 515 29.83 28.16 -40.09
C ARG A 515 30.26 29.49 -39.48
N ALA A 516 31.45 29.51 -38.96
CA ALA A 516 32.12 30.73 -38.49
C ALA A 516 32.99 31.28 -39.61
N GLU A 517 32.99 32.59 -39.79
CA GLU A 517 33.82 33.28 -40.80
C GLU A 517 34.66 34.37 -40.13
N GLY A 518 35.88 34.60 -40.64
CA GLY A 518 36.77 35.63 -40.13
C GLY A 518 37.27 35.46 -38.70
N GLY A 519 37.28 34.21 -38.18
CA GLY A 519 37.82 33.90 -36.86
C GLY A 519 36.96 34.40 -35.69
N ARG A 520 35.68 34.67 -35.92
CA ARG A 520 34.71 35.04 -34.85
C ARG A 520 33.43 34.24 -34.94
N LEU A 521 32.91 33.86 -33.78
CA LEU A 521 31.62 33.18 -33.65
C LEU A 521 30.92 33.68 -32.39
N THR A 522 29.69 34.12 -32.51
CA THR A 522 28.82 34.47 -31.40
C THR A 522 27.70 33.45 -31.33
N LEU A 523 27.49 32.86 -30.15
CA LEU A 523 26.44 31.90 -29.88
C LEU A 523 25.57 32.42 -28.76
N ASP A 524 24.26 32.49 -29.00
CA ASP A 524 23.29 32.75 -27.93
C ASP A 524 23.15 31.51 -27.02
N TYR A 525 22.81 31.74 -25.77
CA TYR A 525 22.55 30.64 -24.84
C TYR A 525 21.40 29.77 -25.35
N PRO A 526 21.56 28.43 -25.34
CA PRO A 526 20.45 27.51 -25.55
C PRO A 526 19.34 27.71 -24.49
N ALA A 527 18.17 27.14 -24.67
CA ALA A 527 17.02 27.34 -23.77
C ALA A 527 17.26 26.83 -22.34
N SER A 528 18.07 25.79 -22.14
CA SER A 528 18.36 25.18 -20.82
C SER A 528 19.76 25.57 -20.33
N SER A 529 19.89 25.74 -18.98
CA SER A 529 21.20 25.82 -18.33
C SER A 529 21.94 24.49 -18.48
N GLY A 530 23.26 24.50 -18.44
CA GLY A 530 24.03 23.27 -18.52
C GLY A 530 25.36 23.41 -19.24
N ILE A 531 26.01 22.26 -19.45
CA ILE A 531 27.27 22.17 -20.19
C ILE A 531 26.99 21.76 -21.62
N TYR A 532 27.69 22.43 -22.54
CA TYR A 532 27.66 22.17 -23.96
C TYR A 532 29.07 21.93 -24.47
N VAL A 533 29.19 21.16 -25.52
CA VAL A 533 30.47 20.98 -26.23
C VAL A 533 30.35 21.62 -27.62
N ILE A 534 31.24 22.53 -27.92
CA ILE A 534 31.39 23.03 -29.27
C ILE A 534 32.54 22.31 -29.95
N GLU A 535 32.26 21.71 -31.09
CA GLU A 535 33.26 21.16 -31.99
C GLU A 535 33.40 22.09 -33.20
N THR A 536 34.63 22.38 -33.58
CA THR A 536 34.93 23.19 -34.80
C THR A 536 35.85 22.41 -35.72
N VAL A 537 35.60 22.51 -37.03
CA VAL A 537 36.40 21.88 -38.07
C VAL A 537 36.77 22.94 -39.10
N THR A 538 38.04 23.22 -39.25
CA THR A 538 38.54 24.18 -40.25
C THR A 538 38.47 23.63 -41.68
N GLY A 539 38.58 24.48 -42.68
CA GLY A 539 38.63 24.07 -44.09
C GLY A 539 39.80 23.13 -44.43
N GLN A 540 40.82 23.08 -43.60
CA GLN A 540 41.96 22.15 -43.70
C GLN A 540 41.75 20.83 -42.91
N GLY A 541 40.57 20.64 -42.30
CA GLY A 541 40.22 19.43 -41.53
C GLY A 541 40.77 19.41 -40.12
N GLN A 542 41.34 20.48 -39.58
CA GLN A 542 41.76 20.57 -38.19
C GLN A 542 40.52 20.62 -37.29
N ARG A 543 40.49 19.84 -36.22
CA ARG A 543 39.37 19.77 -35.27
C ARG A 543 39.78 20.36 -33.92
N SER A 544 38.89 21.12 -33.32
CA SER A 544 39.00 21.59 -31.94
C SER A 544 37.67 21.38 -31.24
N SER A 545 37.71 21.01 -29.99
CA SER A 545 36.52 20.88 -29.15
C SER A 545 36.72 21.62 -27.82
N GLN A 546 35.70 22.37 -27.40
CA GLN A 546 35.72 23.14 -26.17
C GLN A 546 34.41 23.02 -25.43
N LYS A 547 34.48 23.09 -24.10
CA LYS A 547 33.31 23.13 -23.22
C LYS A 547 32.80 24.57 -23.08
N LEU A 548 31.51 24.71 -23.19
CA LEU A 548 30.78 25.94 -22.94
C LEU A 548 29.82 25.74 -21.79
N LEU A 549 29.81 26.66 -20.84
CA LEU A 549 28.92 26.61 -19.69
C LEU A 549 27.85 27.68 -19.85
N ARG A 550 26.56 27.28 -19.77
CA ARG A 550 25.46 28.18 -19.53
C ARG A 550 25.09 28.12 -18.04
N PRO A 551 25.23 29.22 -17.27
CA PRO A 551 24.86 29.30 -15.87
C PRO A 551 23.40 28.98 -15.60
#